data_7ff202b675ddc011b9e1d65afd6dd672
#
_entry.id   7ff202b675ddc011b9e1d65afd6dd672
#
_cell.length_a   1.000
_cell.length_b   1.000
_cell.length_c   1.000
_cell.angle_alpha   90.00
_cell.angle_beta   90.00
_cell.angle_gamma   90.00
#
_symmetry.space_group_name_H-M   'P 1'
#
loop_
_entity.id
_entity.type
_entity.pdbx_description
1 polymer ?
#
loop_
_entity_poly.entity_id
_entity_poly.type
_entity_poly.pdbx_seq_one_letter_code
_entity_poly.pdbx_strand_id
1 'polypeptide(L)'
;AIKTYRKQASTDLNMVNTVMLYKAKSAARKVINDTSELAEKKNFLNMLNKAAGKAVTGIESRQAAMRQCIKEMSENGIPAFVDKCGREWSPEAYINMNIRTTVANTACQAQFDRMDDYRLDLIEVSSHSGARPKCAKDQGKIFNRKNKEGYTTDLYGNKVRYYSWKRSSYGEPDGILGINCGHQVYPFVPGVSRQTYFPYDNKENNALYKSIQGQRELERRVRKSKRECMILEQLGDTAGLEKASVTLKRRTDALKQYCIDNNLSYKPDRAAVAGYNKIVAGKVRKSLTSAKNNDILKAENQSDLGALKARLQSD
;
A
#
# COMPACT_ATOMS: atom_id res chain seq x y z
N ALA A 1 45.16 15.07 -1.01
CA ALA A 1 44.06 15.10 -1.99
C ALA A 1 43.02 13.98 -1.76
N ILE A 2 43.41 12.68 -1.77
CA ILE A 2 42.43 11.56 -1.62
C ILE A 2 41.72 11.56 -0.26
N LYS A 3 42.43 11.83 0.86
CA LYS A 3 41.82 11.95 2.18
C LYS A 3 40.84 13.10 2.29
N THR A 4 41.13 14.24 1.65
CA THR A 4 40.26 15.41 1.62
C THR A 4 39.00 15.14 0.79
N TYR A 5 39.16 14.47 -0.37
CA TYR A 5 38.04 14.07 -1.22
C TYR A 5 37.12 13.07 -0.52
N ARG A 6 37.67 12.07 0.19
CA ARG A 6 36.89 11.12 1.01
C ARG A 6 36.07 11.80 2.11
N LYS A 7 36.69 12.80 2.81
CA LYS A 7 36.00 13.54 3.87
C LYS A 7 34.89 14.41 3.30
N GLN A 8 35.11 15.04 2.16
CA GLN A 8 34.12 15.88 1.49
C GLN A 8 32.94 15.04 0.95
N ALA A 9 33.22 13.94 0.27
CA ALA A 9 32.21 13.00 -0.20
C ALA A 9 31.39 12.38 0.95
N SER A 10 32.03 12.06 2.08
CA SER A 10 31.35 11.57 3.28
C SER A 10 30.43 12.63 3.89
N THR A 11 30.84 13.90 3.89
CA THR A 11 30.03 15.02 4.40
C THR A 11 28.81 15.28 3.51
N ASP A 12 29.00 15.25 2.20
CA ASP A 12 27.93 15.45 1.22
C ASP A 12 26.91 14.30 1.27
N LEU A 13 27.37 13.04 1.38
CA LEU A 13 26.52 11.86 1.59
C LEU A 13 25.72 11.95 2.91
N ASN A 14 26.35 12.42 3.99
CA ASN A 14 25.68 12.61 5.27
C ASN A 14 24.64 13.72 5.21
N MET A 15 24.90 14.82 4.48
CA MET A 15 23.92 15.88 4.25
C MET A 15 22.71 15.37 3.46
N VAL A 16 22.94 14.64 2.37
CA VAL A 16 21.85 14.03 1.58
C VAL A 16 21.01 13.09 2.44
N ASN A 17 21.64 12.21 3.20
CA ASN A 17 20.94 11.31 4.13
C ASN A 17 20.13 12.07 5.19
N THR A 18 20.67 13.14 5.76
CA THR A 18 19.99 13.97 6.76
C THR A 18 18.77 14.66 6.15
N VAL A 19 18.90 15.21 4.95
CA VAL A 19 17.79 15.84 4.22
C VAL A 19 16.71 14.81 3.88
N MET A 20 17.08 13.63 3.39
CA MET A 20 16.13 12.54 3.11
C MET A 20 15.39 12.09 4.38
N LEU A 21 16.09 11.95 5.49
CA LEU A 21 15.47 11.60 6.80
C LEU A 21 14.49 12.68 7.26
N TYR A 22 14.84 13.96 7.12
CA TYR A 22 13.94 15.06 7.47
C TYR A 22 12.68 15.04 6.61
N LYS A 23 12.81 14.87 5.29
CA LYS A 23 11.68 14.76 4.36
C LYS A 23 10.82 13.52 4.65
N ALA A 24 11.44 12.38 4.98
CA ALA A 24 10.73 11.18 5.38
C ALA A 24 9.90 11.39 6.66
N LYS A 25 10.46 12.08 7.68
CA LYS A 25 9.73 12.43 8.91
C LYS A 25 8.54 13.34 8.63
N SER A 26 8.72 14.34 7.77
CA SER A 26 7.63 15.25 7.37
C SER A 26 6.53 14.53 6.61
N ALA A 27 6.89 13.69 5.63
CA ALA A 27 5.94 12.90 4.86
C ALA A 27 5.18 11.89 5.75
N ALA A 28 5.86 11.20 6.68
CA ALA A 28 5.23 10.29 7.62
C ALA A 28 4.22 11.01 8.52
N ARG A 29 4.58 12.18 9.05
CA ARG A 29 3.68 13.02 9.86
C ARG A 29 2.44 13.43 9.08
N LYS A 30 2.59 13.84 7.81
CA LYS A 30 1.45 14.18 6.95
C LYS A 30 0.51 12.98 6.77
N VAL A 31 1.05 11.80 6.45
CA VAL A 31 0.25 10.58 6.28
C VAL A 31 -0.52 10.25 7.55
N ILE A 32 0.10 10.37 8.72
CA ILE A 32 -0.53 10.11 10.01
C ILE A 32 -1.65 11.11 10.27
N ASN A 33 -1.40 12.40 10.10
CA ASN A 33 -2.41 13.45 10.28
C ASN A 33 -3.61 13.29 9.33
N ASP A 34 -3.36 12.78 8.13
CA ASP A 34 -4.41 12.53 7.14
C ASP A 34 -5.24 11.27 7.44
N THR A 35 -4.74 10.35 8.26
CA THR A 35 -5.35 9.02 8.45
C THR A 35 -5.83 8.71 9.85
N SER A 36 -5.31 9.36 10.90
CA SER A 36 -5.59 8.94 12.27
C SER A 36 -5.51 10.08 13.30
N GLU A 37 -6.44 10.09 14.24
CA GLU A 37 -6.40 10.95 15.43
C GLU A 37 -5.38 10.46 16.49
N LEU A 38 -4.95 9.19 16.41
CA LEU A 38 -3.95 8.60 17.30
C LEU A 38 -2.52 9.13 17.07
N ALA A 39 -2.33 9.93 16.03
CA ALA A 39 -1.05 10.54 15.67
C ALA A 39 -0.47 11.49 16.74
N GLU A 40 -1.26 11.92 17.70
CA GLU A 40 -0.85 12.85 18.75
C GLU A 40 0.06 12.22 19.83
N LYS A 41 0.13 10.90 19.91
CA LYS A 41 1.04 10.23 20.85
C LYS A 41 2.48 10.25 20.34
N LYS A 42 3.30 11.09 20.93
CA LYS A 42 4.72 11.32 20.58
C LYS A 42 5.54 10.04 20.38
N ASN A 43 5.34 9.04 21.22
CA ASN A 43 6.05 7.75 21.14
C ASN A 43 5.66 6.95 19.88
N PHE A 44 4.39 6.93 19.54
CA PHE A 44 3.87 6.26 18.36
C PHE A 44 4.43 6.88 17.07
N LEU A 45 4.40 8.21 16.97
CA LEU A 45 5.01 8.97 15.87
C LEU A 45 6.50 8.66 15.72
N ASN A 46 7.24 8.58 16.83
CA ASN A 46 8.67 8.27 16.80
C ASN A 46 8.94 6.85 16.26
N MET A 47 8.16 5.85 16.66
CA MET A 47 8.29 4.48 16.16
C MET A 47 8.03 4.41 14.65
N LEU A 48 6.97 5.05 14.17
CA LEU A 48 6.65 5.10 12.74
C LEU A 48 7.71 5.86 11.93
N ASN A 49 8.15 7.02 12.42
CA ASN A 49 9.20 7.81 11.77
C ASN A 49 10.52 7.03 11.66
N LYS A 50 10.90 6.29 12.71
CA LYS A 50 12.09 5.45 12.72
C LYS A 50 11.99 4.33 11.69
N ALA A 51 10.85 3.63 11.63
CA ALA A 51 10.62 2.58 10.66
C ALA A 51 10.60 3.11 9.20
N ALA A 52 9.90 4.21 8.96
CA ALA A 52 9.87 4.86 7.66
C ALA A 52 11.26 5.37 7.24
N GLY A 53 12.01 5.98 8.17
CA GLY A 53 13.37 6.46 7.93
C GLY A 53 14.33 5.35 7.52
N LYS A 54 14.32 4.21 8.21
CA LYS A 54 15.14 3.05 7.86
C LYS A 54 14.81 2.48 6.46
N ALA A 55 13.52 2.43 6.11
CA ALA A 55 13.09 1.97 4.80
C ALA A 55 13.45 2.96 3.68
N VAL A 56 13.35 4.27 3.91
CA VAL A 56 13.71 5.30 2.93
C VAL A 56 15.21 5.34 2.67
N THR A 57 16.02 5.20 3.72
CA THR A 57 17.49 5.21 3.60
C THR A 57 18.08 3.89 3.12
N GLY A 58 17.27 2.83 2.96
CA GLY A 58 17.73 1.51 2.55
C GLY A 58 18.52 0.75 3.62
N ILE A 59 18.58 1.25 4.87
CA ILE A 59 19.26 0.56 6.00
C ILE A 59 18.57 -0.78 6.28
N GLU A 60 17.24 -0.81 6.16
CA GLU A 60 16.46 -2.03 6.34
C GLU A 60 15.43 -2.17 5.21
N SER A 61 15.08 -3.42 4.87
CA SER A 61 13.95 -3.65 3.98
C SER A 61 12.65 -3.17 4.64
N ARG A 62 11.67 -2.78 3.82
CA ARG A 62 10.35 -2.37 4.30
C ARG A 62 9.73 -3.41 5.27
N GLN A 63 9.90 -4.69 4.97
CA GLN A 63 9.37 -5.78 5.80
C GLN A 63 10.11 -5.88 7.14
N ALA A 64 11.42 -5.70 7.17
CA ALA A 64 12.22 -5.71 8.40
C ALA A 64 11.86 -4.52 9.28
N ALA A 65 11.78 -3.31 8.71
CA ALA A 65 11.38 -2.10 9.42
C ALA A 65 9.96 -2.22 10.00
N MET A 66 9.03 -2.82 9.25
CA MET A 66 7.66 -3.11 9.73
C MET A 66 7.66 -4.07 10.92
N ARG A 67 8.39 -5.18 10.84
CA ARG A 67 8.47 -6.18 11.93
C ARG A 67 9.03 -5.57 13.21
N GLN A 68 10.08 -4.77 13.10
CA GLN A 68 10.66 -4.10 14.24
C GLN A 68 9.69 -3.09 14.86
N CYS A 69 9.00 -2.31 14.06
CA CYS A 69 7.98 -1.37 14.53
C CYS A 69 6.84 -2.09 15.28
N ILE A 70 6.36 -3.23 14.75
CA ILE A 70 5.33 -4.06 15.41
C ILE A 70 5.85 -4.59 16.75
N LYS A 71 7.11 -5.05 16.81
CA LYS A 71 7.72 -5.51 18.05
C LYS A 71 7.78 -4.38 19.09
N GLU A 72 8.30 -3.22 18.72
CA GLU A 72 8.37 -2.04 19.61
C GLU A 72 6.96 -1.61 20.09
N MET A 73 5.94 -1.73 19.22
CA MET A 73 4.55 -1.46 19.61
C MET A 73 3.99 -2.51 20.55
N SER A 74 4.25 -3.80 20.32
CA SER A 74 3.74 -4.86 21.19
C SER A 74 4.26 -4.79 22.61
N GLU A 75 5.48 -4.28 22.79
CA GLU A 75 6.10 -4.06 24.09
C GLU A 75 5.43 -2.91 24.85
N ASN A 76 4.85 -1.93 24.15
CA ASN A 76 4.23 -0.74 24.74
C ASN A 76 2.69 -0.79 24.82
N GLY A 77 2.08 -1.90 24.41
CA GLY A 77 0.63 -2.02 24.25
C GLY A 77 0.13 -1.26 23.01
N ILE A 78 -0.60 -1.92 22.14
CA ILE A 78 -1.09 -1.30 20.90
C ILE A 78 -2.56 -0.93 21.06
N PRO A 79 -2.93 0.36 21.00
CA PRO A 79 -4.32 0.74 20.82
C PRO A 79 -4.82 0.33 19.43
N ALA A 80 -6.10 0.01 19.30
CA ALA A 80 -6.72 -0.19 17.99
C ALA A 80 -6.55 1.08 17.15
N PHE A 81 -6.18 0.91 15.88
CA PHE A 81 -6.08 2.02 14.94
C PHE A 81 -7.45 2.26 14.32
N VAL A 82 -8.03 3.41 14.59
CA VAL A 82 -9.28 3.85 13.96
C VAL A 82 -8.95 5.07 13.10
N ASP A 83 -9.34 5.03 11.82
CA ASP A 83 -9.15 6.19 10.95
C ASP A 83 -10.29 7.23 11.17
N LYS A 84 -10.12 8.42 10.56
CA LYS A 84 -11.12 9.50 10.65
C LYS A 84 -12.51 9.12 10.14
N CYS A 85 -12.62 8.03 9.37
CA CYS A 85 -13.88 7.48 8.90
C CYS A 85 -14.42 6.36 9.80
N GLY A 86 -13.85 6.15 11.00
CA GLY A 86 -14.26 5.12 11.95
C GLY A 86 -13.85 3.69 11.57
N ARG A 87 -12.96 3.51 10.58
CA ARG A 87 -12.52 2.17 10.15
C ARG A 87 -11.38 1.67 11.02
N GLU A 88 -11.53 0.47 11.55
CA GLU A 88 -10.48 -0.21 12.30
C GLU A 88 -9.39 -0.75 11.38
N TRP A 89 -8.16 -0.49 11.73
CA TRP A 89 -6.97 -0.99 11.05
C TRP A 89 -6.21 -1.97 11.92
N SER A 90 -5.73 -3.05 11.33
CA SER A 90 -4.71 -3.84 12.02
C SER A 90 -3.38 -3.08 12.03
N PRO A 91 -2.58 -3.20 13.11
CA PRO A 91 -1.28 -2.55 13.22
C PRO A 91 -0.39 -2.78 12.00
N GLU A 92 -0.31 -4.02 11.50
CA GLU A 92 0.52 -4.35 10.34
C GLU A 92 0.04 -3.64 9.07
N ALA A 93 -1.28 -3.54 8.88
CA ALA A 93 -1.83 -2.88 7.71
C ALA A 93 -1.57 -1.37 7.75
N TYR A 94 -1.74 -0.74 8.93
CA TYR A 94 -1.51 0.67 9.13
C TYR A 94 -0.03 1.04 8.96
N ILE A 95 0.87 0.33 9.62
CA ILE A 95 2.32 0.57 9.55
C ILE A 95 2.82 0.37 8.11
N ASN A 96 2.39 -0.71 7.45
CA ASN A 96 2.78 -0.99 6.07
C ASN A 96 2.26 0.09 5.10
N MET A 97 1.05 0.59 5.31
CA MET A 97 0.48 1.71 4.57
C MET A 97 1.32 2.98 4.77
N ASN A 98 1.62 3.33 6.02
CA ASN A 98 2.40 4.51 6.37
C ASN A 98 3.80 4.46 5.74
N ILE A 99 4.56 3.38 5.96
CA ILE A 99 5.93 3.23 5.44
C ILE A 99 5.92 3.31 3.90
N ARG A 100 5.00 2.60 3.24
CA ARG A 100 4.93 2.60 1.77
C ARG A 100 4.64 4.00 1.21
N THR A 101 3.68 4.69 1.80
CA THR A 101 3.27 6.03 1.36
C THR A 101 4.38 7.04 1.63
N THR A 102 5.05 6.95 2.78
CA THR A 102 6.18 7.82 3.13
C THR A 102 7.34 7.63 2.17
N VAL A 103 7.72 6.38 1.86
CA VAL A 103 8.80 6.10 0.90
C VAL A 103 8.45 6.69 -0.48
N ALA A 104 7.22 6.46 -0.97
CA ALA A 104 6.80 6.98 -2.26
C ALA A 104 6.78 8.52 -2.29
N ASN A 105 6.25 9.17 -1.25
CA ASN A 105 6.21 10.63 -1.16
C ASN A 105 7.60 11.24 -1.05
N THR A 106 8.50 10.61 -0.30
CA THR A 106 9.90 11.09 -0.18
C THR A 106 10.63 10.98 -1.51
N ALA A 107 10.48 9.88 -2.23
CA ALA A 107 11.06 9.70 -3.56
C ALA A 107 10.51 10.71 -4.56
N CYS A 108 9.18 10.92 -4.56
CA CYS A 108 8.54 11.91 -5.42
C CYS A 108 9.02 13.33 -5.11
N GLN A 109 9.14 13.70 -3.84
CA GLN A 109 9.63 15.01 -3.44
C GLN A 109 11.08 15.21 -3.84
N ALA A 110 11.94 14.23 -3.66
CA ALA A 110 13.34 14.29 -4.10
C ALA A 110 13.45 14.51 -5.62
N GLN A 111 12.55 13.86 -6.38
CA GLN A 111 12.47 14.05 -7.82
C GLN A 111 12.01 15.47 -8.18
N PHE A 112 11.03 16.02 -7.49
CA PHE A 112 10.57 17.39 -7.69
C PHE A 112 11.66 18.42 -7.39
N ASP A 113 12.40 18.24 -6.29
CA ASP A 113 13.51 19.12 -5.94
C ASP A 113 14.57 19.08 -7.05
N ARG A 114 14.88 17.88 -7.56
CA ARG A 114 15.85 17.75 -8.65
C ARG A 114 15.37 18.40 -9.94
N MET A 115 14.08 18.33 -10.23
CA MET A 115 13.49 19.02 -11.38
C MET A 115 13.59 20.55 -11.22
N ASP A 116 13.42 21.06 -10.00
CA ASP A 116 13.55 22.50 -9.72
C ASP A 116 14.99 22.98 -9.96
N ASP A 117 16.02 22.19 -9.59
CA ASP A 117 17.42 22.46 -9.89
C ASP A 117 17.66 22.63 -11.40
N TYR A 118 16.99 21.84 -12.23
CA TYR A 118 17.09 21.89 -13.69
C TYR A 118 16.02 22.78 -14.36
N ARG A 119 15.21 23.50 -13.60
CA ARG A 119 14.10 24.35 -14.07
C ARG A 119 13.10 23.61 -14.96
N LEU A 120 12.84 22.35 -14.63
CA LEU A 120 11.88 21.49 -15.35
C LEU A 120 10.50 21.57 -14.69
N ASP A 121 9.53 22.04 -15.44
CA ASP A 121 8.17 22.29 -14.93
C ASP A 121 7.16 21.20 -15.30
N LEU A 122 7.43 20.42 -16.36
CA LEU A 122 6.51 19.41 -16.87
C LEU A 122 6.82 18.04 -16.30
N ILE A 123 5.76 17.35 -15.89
CA ILE A 123 5.79 15.97 -15.40
C ILE A 123 4.79 15.11 -16.18
N GLU A 124 5.17 13.88 -16.46
CA GLU A 124 4.30 12.83 -16.95
C GLU A 124 3.90 11.92 -15.79
N VAL A 125 2.60 11.67 -15.63
CA VAL A 125 2.07 10.76 -14.62
C VAL A 125 1.97 9.35 -15.21
N SER A 126 2.52 8.35 -14.52
CA SER A 126 2.41 6.95 -14.94
C SER A 126 0.95 6.49 -15.00
N SER A 127 0.68 5.42 -15.73
CA SER A 127 -0.63 4.79 -15.78
C SER A 127 -0.55 3.31 -15.45
N HIS A 128 -1.61 2.78 -14.83
CA HIS A 128 -1.81 1.35 -14.63
C HIS A 128 -3.30 1.01 -14.60
N SER A 129 -3.64 -0.18 -15.06
CA SER A 129 -5.02 -0.67 -15.02
C SER A 129 -5.50 -0.89 -13.58
N GLY A 130 -6.80 -0.71 -13.32
CA GLY A 130 -7.39 -0.81 -11.99
C GLY A 130 -6.99 0.34 -11.06
N ALA A 131 -6.64 1.49 -11.61
CA ALA A 131 -6.39 2.70 -10.83
C ALA A 131 -7.66 3.17 -10.12
N ARG A 132 -7.49 3.73 -8.92
CA ARG A 132 -8.55 4.35 -8.14
C ARG A 132 -9.26 5.45 -8.97
N PRO A 133 -10.59 5.61 -8.87
CA PRO A 133 -11.32 6.56 -9.72
C PRO A 133 -10.76 7.99 -9.73
N LYS A 134 -10.29 8.51 -8.59
CA LYS A 134 -9.63 9.83 -8.52
C LYS A 134 -8.30 9.82 -9.29
N CYS A 135 -7.48 8.79 -9.13
CA CYS A 135 -6.21 8.66 -9.84
C CYS A 135 -6.40 8.41 -11.35
N ALA A 136 -7.45 7.67 -11.73
CA ALA A 136 -7.76 7.36 -13.13
C ALA A 136 -7.97 8.61 -14.00
N LYS A 137 -8.44 9.71 -13.39
CA LYS A 137 -8.59 11.00 -14.07
C LYS A 137 -7.27 11.65 -14.45
N ASP A 138 -6.22 11.36 -13.68
CA ASP A 138 -4.94 12.06 -13.76
C ASP A 138 -3.85 11.21 -14.43
N GLN A 139 -3.98 9.90 -14.41
CA GLN A 139 -2.98 8.99 -14.98
C GLN A 139 -2.79 9.19 -16.49
N GLY A 140 -1.58 8.97 -16.96
CA GLY A 140 -1.22 9.06 -18.37
C GLY A 140 -1.29 10.47 -18.93
N LYS A 141 -1.32 11.50 -18.10
CA LYS A 141 -1.34 12.91 -18.50
C LYS A 141 -0.04 13.61 -18.18
N ILE A 142 0.23 14.66 -18.93
CA ILE A 142 1.33 15.58 -18.65
C ILE A 142 0.76 16.79 -17.91
N PHE A 143 1.44 17.19 -16.82
CA PHE A 143 1.06 18.34 -16.00
C PHE A 143 2.20 19.33 -15.87
N ASN A 144 1.83 20.60 -15.74
CA ASN A 144 2.77 21.68 -15.41
C ASN A 144 2.71 21.99 -13.91
N ARG A 145 3.82 21.82 -13.19
CA ARG A 145 3.93 22.05 -11.74
C ARG A 145 3.73 23.52 -11.36
N LYS A 146 3.98 24.46 -12.27
CA LYS A 146 3.69 25.90 -12.10
C LYS A 146 2.27 26.29 -12.51
N ASN A 147 1.39 25.32 -12.66
CA ASN A 147 -0.04 25.51 -12.93
C ASN A 147 -0.38 26.23 -14.25
N LYS A 148 0.47 26.11 -15.24
CA LYS A 148 0.20 26.57 -16.61
C LYS A 148 -0.50 25.47 -17.40
N GLU A 149 -1.29 25.84 -18.40
CA GLU A 149 -1.90 24.93 -19.36
C GLU A 149 -1.48 25.28 -20.78
N GLY A 150 -1.38 24.32 -21.67
CA GLY A 150 -0.99 24.54 -23.02
C GLY A 150 -0.55 23.29 -23.76
N TYR A 151 0.31 23.50 -24.73
CA TYR A 151 0.86 22.43 -25.55
C TYR A 151 2.38 22.54 -25.56
N THR A 152 3.03 21.42 -25.70
CA THR A 152 4.48 21.30 -25.92
C THR A 152 4.73 20.32 -27.06
N THR A 153 5.97 20.11 -27.44
CA THR A 153 6.38 19.11 -28.44
C THR A 153 7.12 17.97 -27.77
N ASP A 154 6.89 16.76 -28.25
CA ASP A 154 7.66 15.57 -27.88
C ASP A 154 8.96 15.44 -28.71
N LEU A 155 9.73 14.37 -28.48
CA LEU A 155 10.96 14.03 -29.22
C LEU A 155 10.74 13.94 -30.74
N TYR A 156 9.53 13.58 -31.17
CA TYR A 156 9.20 13.40 -32.59
C TYR A 156 8.54 14.64 -33.22
N GLY A 157 8.46 15.76 -32.49
CA GLY A 157 7.80 16.97 -32.92
C GLY A 157 6.27 16.94 -32.81
N ASN A 158 5.68 15.88 -32.22
CA ASN A 158 4.24 15.79 -32.04
C ASN A 158 3.78 16.79 -30.97
N LYS A 159 2.63 17.40 -31.20
CA LYS A 159 2.01 18.34 -30.27
C LYS A 159 1.36 17.56 -29.11
N VAL A 160 1.85 17.77 -27.90
CA VAL A 160 1.36 17.11 -26.66
C VAL A 160 0.76 18.15 -25.74
N ARG A 161 -0.45 17.87 -25.22
CA ARG A 161 -1.15 18.75 -24.29
C ARG A 161 -0.63 18.52 -22.87
N TYR A 162 -0.43 19.62 -22.13
CA TYR A 162 -0.21 19.58 -20.69
C TYR A 162 -1.25 20.40 -19.93
N TYR A 163 -1.54 19.95 -18.70
CA TYR A 163 -2.58 20.52 -17.85
C TYR A 163 -1.96 21.17 -16.61
N SER A 164 -2.69 22.08 -15.98
CA SER A 164 -2.31 22.64 -14.69
C SER A 164 -2.29 21.54 -13.60
N TRP A 165 -1.24 21.50 -12.77
CA TRP A 165 -1.14 20.54 -11.67
C TRP A 165 -2.26 20.71 -10.64
N LYS A 166 -2.81 21.93 -10.46
CA LYS A 166 -3.98 22.18 -9.62
C LYS A 166 -5.24 21.44 -10.03
N ARG A 167 -5.35 21.03 -11.30
CA ARG A 167 -6.51 20.26 -11.78
C ARG A 167 -6.43 18.78 -11.41
N SER A 168 -5.26 18.31 -11.02
CA SER A 168 -5.09 16.94 -10.55
C SER A 168 -5.63 16.77 -9.13
N SER A 169 -5.85 15.53 -8.72
CA SER A 169 -6.18 15.17 -7.35
C SER A 169 -4.96 15.15 -6.41
N TYR A 170 -3.86 15.78 -6.81
CA TYR A 170 -2.66 15.88 -5.97
C TYR A 170 -2.91 16.70 -4.71
N GLY A 171 -2.45 16.18 -3.59
CA GLY A 171 -2.67 16.80 -2.28
C GLY A 171 -3.87 16.22 -1.53
N GLU A 172 -4.78 15.51 -2.22
CA GLU A 172 -5.85 14.77 -1.56
C GLU A 172 -5.33 13.43 -1.02
N PRO A 173 -5.76 12.99 0.18
CA PRO A 173 -5.29 11.73 0.77
C PRO A 173 -5.53 10.51 -0.11
N ASP A 174 -6.63 10.49 -0.86
CA ASP A 174 -7.03 9.42 -1.77
C ASP A 174 -6.81 9.76 -3.26
N GLY A 175 -6.13 10.87 -3.54
CA GLY A 175 -5.80 11.33 -4.88
C GLY A 175 -4.50 10.75 -5.45
N ILE A 176 -4.05 11.35 -6.56
CA ILE A 176 -2.80 10.99 -7.22
C ILE A 176 -1.60 11.26 -6.28
N LEU A 177 -0.65 10.33 -6.20
CA LEU A 177 0.46 10.34 -5.26
C LEU A 177 0.05 10.39 -3.77
N GLY A 178 -1.23 10.19 -3.46
CA GLY A 178 -1.75 10.11 -2.10
C GLY A 178 -1.52 8.75 -1.44
N ILE A 179 -2.25 8.49 -0.36
CA ILE A 179 -2.10 7.29 0.47
C ILE A 179 -2.31 6.01 -0.36
N ASN A 180 -1.32 5.10 -0.31
CA ASN A 180 -1.32 3.86 -1.08
C ASN A 180 -1.45 4.05 -2.61
N CYS A 181 -1.15 5.22 -3.15
CA CYS A 181 -1.11 5.42 -4.58
C CYS A 181 0.06 4.61 -5.19
N GLY A 182 -0.20 3.96 -6.33
CA GLY A 182 0.82 3.21 -7.08
C GLY A 182 1.45 4.01 -8.22
N HIS A 183 0.94 5.20 -8.50
CA HIS A 183 1.44 6.05 -9.56
C HIS A 183 2.78 6.70 -9.20
N GLN A 184 3.57 6.96 -10.24
CA GLN A 184 4.81 7.71 -10.17
C GLN A 184 4.74 8.87 -11.17
N VAL A 185 5.61 9.84 -11.01
CA VAL A 185 5.77 10.95 -11.94
C VAL A 185 7.17 10.93 -12.53
N TYR A 186 7.29 11.40 -13.75
CA TYR A 186 8.55 11.47 -14.47
C TYR A 186 8.70 12.86 -15.06
N PRO A 187 9.93 13.42 -15.11
CA PRO A 187 10.19 14.66 -15.82
C PRO A 187 9.81 14.51 -17.30
N PHE A 188 9.14 15.51 -17.85
CA PHE A 188 8.90 15.59 -19.28
C PHE A 188 9.63 16.81 -19.83
N VAL A 189 10.64 16.56 -20.68
CA VAL A 189 11.48 17.60 -21.26
C VAL A 189 10.99 17.86 -22.70
N PRO A 190 10.51 19.08 -23.00
CA PRO A 190 10.06 19.45 -24.36
C PRO A 190 11.12 19.15 -25.42
N GLY A 191 10.71 18.54 -26.53
CA GLY A 191 11.59 18.18 -27.64
C GLY A 191 12.56 17.01 -27.39
N VAL A 192 12.61 16.46 -26.15
CA VAL A 192 13.53 15.37 -25.75
C VAL A 192 12.75 14.14 -25.28
N SER A 193 11.71 14.34 -24.46
CA SER A 193 10.90 13.24 -23.95
C SER A 193 9.79 12.85 -24.92
N ARG A 194 9.47 11.57 -24.97
CA ARG A 194 8.23 11.08 -25.58
C ARG A 194 7.21 10.80 -24.50
N GLN A 195 5.92 10.96 -24.78
CA GLN A 195 4.89 10.51 -23.86
C GLN A 195 4.88 8.97 -23.85
N THR A 196 5.04 8.39 -22.66
CA THR A 196 5.16 6.93 -22.46
C THR A 196 3.87 6.34 -21.91
N TYR A 197 3.13 7.12 -21.13
CA TYR A 197 1.91 6.68 -20.46
C TYR A 197 0.66 7.30 -21.07
N PHE A 198 -0.40 6.49 -21.15
CA PHE A 198 -1.69 6.92 -21.67
C PHE A 198 -2.80 6.51 -20.68
N PRO A 199 -3.92 7.24 -20.63
CA PRO A 199 -5.06 6.87 -19.80
C PRO A 199 -5.65 5.51 -20.27
N TYR A 200 -6.08 4.70 -19.30
CA TYR A 200 -6.88 3.51 -19.59
C TYR A 200 -8.36 3.91 -19.82
N ASP A 201 -9.11 3.07 -20.50
CA ASP A 201 -10.56 3.23 -20.59
C ASP A 201 -11.18 3.23 -19.20
N ASN A 202 -12.05 4.21 -18.93
CA ASN A 202 -12.60 4.42 -17.60
C ASN A 202 -13.52 3.28 -17.16
N LYS A 203 -14.28 2.68 -18.07
CA LYS A 203 -15.23 1.60 -17.77
C LYS A 203 -14.47 0.33 -17.39
N GLU A 204 -13.49 -0.05 -18.19
CA GLU A 204 -12.63 -1.21 -17.93
C GLU A 204 -11.80 -1.01 -16.66
N ASN A 205 -11.22 0.16 -16.48
CA ASN A 205 -10.45 0.51 -15.27
C ASN A 205 -11.31 0.39 -14.01
N ASN A 206 -12.53 0.92 -14.02
CA ASN A 206 -13.42 0.87 -12.86
C ASN A 206 -13.90 -0.55 -12.55
N ALA A 207 -14.18 -1.36 -13.58
CA ALA A 207 -14.53 -2.77 -13.40
C ALA A 207 -13.37 -3.53 -12.74
N LEU A 208 -12.15 -3.38 -13.26
CA LEU A 208 -10.97 -4.00 -12.66
C LEU A 208 -10.69 -3.48 -11.25
N TYR A 209 -10.86 -2.18 -11.01
CA TYR A 209 -10.72 -1.62 -9.65
C TYR A 209 -11.68 -2.27 -8.66
N LYS A 210 -12.96 -2.45 -9.02
CA LYS A 210 -13.95 -3.16 -8.18
C LYS A 210 -13.51 -4.59 -7.87
N SER A 211 -13.07 -5.34 -8.88
CA SER A 211 -12.56 -6.71 -8.69
C SER A 211 -11.35 -6.75 -7.75
N ILE A 212 -10.42 -5.80 -7.87
CA ILE A 212 -9.29 -5.68 -6.95
C ILE A 212 -9.74 -5.36 -5.51
N GLN A 213 -10.78 -4.54 -5.32
CA GLN A 213 -11.31 -4.26 -3.98
C GLN A 213 -11.96 -5.52 -3.36
N GLY A 214 -12.69 -6.32 -4.15
CA GLY A 214 -13.21 -7.61 -3.71
C GLY A 214 -12.10 -8.58 -3.27
N GLN A 215 -11.02 -8.69 -4.04
CA GLN A 215 -9.85 -9.47 -3.64
C GLN A 215 -9.27 -9.01 -2.30
N ARG A 216 -9.11 -7.70 -2.11
CA ARG A 216 -8.60 -7.13 -0.84
C ARG A 216 -9.50 -7.42 0.35
N GLU A 217 -10.82 -7.44 0.15
CA GLU A 217 -11.77 -7.84 1.19
C GLU A 217 -11.57 -9.29 1.60
N LEU A 218 -11.45 -10.20 0.65
CA LEU A 218 -11.19 -11.62 0.93
C LEU A 218 -9.82 -11.83 1.60
N GLU A 219 -8.78 -11.10 1.20
CA GLU A 219 -7.48 -11.09 1.87
C GLU A 219 -7.59 -10.66 3.34
N ARG A 220 -8.42 -9.65 3.66
CA ARG A 220 -8.69 -9.23 5.05
C ARG A 220 -9.37 -10.33 5.85
N ARG A 221 -10.37 -11.01 5.27
CA ARG A 221 -11.06 -12.13 5.92
C ARG A 221 -10.13 -13.30 6.23
N VAL A 222 -9.23 -13.64 5.30
CA VAL A 222 -8.20 -14.67 5.52
C VAL A 222 -7.27 -14.27 6.67
N ARG A 223 -6.79 -13.02 6.72
CA ARG A 223 -5.95 -12.54 7.82
C ARG A 223 -6.68 -12.62 9.17
N LYS A 224 -7.97 -12.23 9.22
CA LYS A 224 -8.78 -12.34 10.43
C LYS A 224 -8.84 -13.79 10.93
N SER A 225 -9.12 -14.76 10.05
CA SER A 225 -9.14 -16.17 10.44
C SER A 225 -7.78 -16.71 10.88
N LYS A 226 -6.68 -16.27 10.27
CA LYS A 226 -5.33 -16.66 10.72
C LYS A 226 -5.06 -16.19 12.15
N ARG A 227 -5.44 -14.95 12.51
CA ARG A 227 -5.28 -14.43 13.87
C ARG A 227 -6.15 -15.20 14.86
N GLU A 228 -7.38 -15.50 14.51
CA GLU A 228 -8.28 -16.31 15.31
C GLU A 228 -7.68 -17.69 15.60
N CYS A 229 -7.18 -18.40 14.58
CA CYS A 229 -6.50 -19.67 14.77
C CYS A 229 -5.26 -19.56 15.67
N MET A 230 -4.48 -18.49 15.56
CA MET A 230 -3.32 -18.26 16.43
C MET A 230 -3.71 -18.10 17.90
N ILE A 231 -4.76 -17.34 18.18
CA ILE A 231 -5.26 -17.10 19.54
C ILE A 231 -5.77 -18.40 20.13
N LEU A 232 -6.63 -19.13 19.41
CA LEU A 232 -7.20 -20.40 19.88
C LEU A 232 -6.13 -21.49 20.11
N GLU A 233 -5.11 -21.51 19.24
CA GLU A 233 -3.96 -22.41 19.41
C GLU A 233 -3.17 -22.08 20.69
N GLN A 234 -2.92 -20.79 20.97
CA GLN A 234 -2.25 -20.36 22.19
C GLN A 234 -3.03 -20.62 23.45
N LEU A 235 -4.37 -20.54 23.38
CA LEU A 235 -5.28 -20.84 24.49
C LEU A 235 -5.45 -22.34 24.72
N GLY A 236 -4.99 -23.19 23.79
CA GLY A 236 -5.21 -24.64 23.86
C GLY A 236 -6.66 -25.07 23.60
N ASP A 237 -7.49 -24.18 23.06
CA ASP A 237 -8.88 -24.47 22.69
C ASP A 237 -8.92 -25.29 21.39
N THR A 238 -8.88 -26.62 21.53
CA THR A 238 -8.86 -27.55 20.41
C THR A 238 -10.16 -27.52 19.61
N ALA A 239 -11.32 -27.44 20.26
CA ALA A 239 -12.62 -27.42 19.60
C ALA A 239 -12.84 -26.09 18.84
N GLY A 240 -12.46 -24.96 19.43
CA GLY A 240 -12.47 -23.66 18.77
C GLY A 240 -11.52 -23.62 17.59
N LEU A 241 -10.30 -24.19 17.74
CA LEU A 241 -9.30 -24.25 16.68
C LEU A 241 -9.78 -25.11 15.48
N GLU A 242 -10.48 -26.20 15.69
CA GLU A 242 -11.08 -27.01 14.63
C GLU A 242 -12.05 -26.18 13.79
N LYS A 243 -13.02 -25.51 14.41
CA LYS A 243 -13.99 -24.63 13.74
C LYS A 243 -13.29 -23.48 12.99
N ALA A 244 -12.33 -22.83 13.64
CA ALA A 244 -11.57 -21.74 13.03
C ALA A 244 -10.72 -22.21 11.85
N SER A 245 -10.15 -23.42 11.90
CA SER A 245 -9.35 -24.00 10.81
C SER A 245 -10.18 -24.29 9.56
N VAL A 246 -11.41 -24.79 9.73
CA VAL A 246 -12.38 -24.96 8.64
C VAL A 246 -12.73 -23.62 8.01
N THR A 247 -13.04 -22.63 8.83
CA THR A 247 -13.34 -21.27 8.36
C THR A 247 -12.15 -20.66 7.60
N LEU A 248 -10.91 -20.82 8.10
CA LEU A 248 -9.71 -20.35 7.41
C LEU A 248 -9.53 -21.03 6.06
N LYS A 249 -9.74 -22.36 5.98
CA LYS A 249 -9.63 -23.11 4.71
C LYS A 249 -10.65 -22.58 3.70
N ARG A 250 -11.93 -22.49 4.10
CA ARG A 250 -13.01 -21.96 3.26
C ARG A 250 -12.70 -20.56 2.73
N ARG A 251 -12.29 -19.62 3.60
CA ARG A 251 -11.94 -18.24 3.21
C ARG A 251 -10.73 -18.19 2.27
N THR A 252 -9.75 -19.09 2.47
CA THR A 252 -8.57 -19.17 1.60
C THR A 252 -8.97 -19.71 0.22
N ASP A 253 -9.82 -20.70 0.15
CA ASP A 253 -10.29 -21.28 -1.12
C ASP A 253 -11.19 -20.28 -1.86
N ALA A 254 -12.09 -19.58 -1.16
CA ALA A 254 -12.90 -18.51 -1.73
C ALA A 254 -12.02 -17.37 -2.34
N LEU A 255 -10.96 -16.97 -1.66
CA LEU A 255 -9.99 -15.99 -2.20
C LEU A 255 -9.32 -16.50 -3.48
N LYS A 256 -8.88 -17.76 -3.50
CA LYS A 256 -8.25 -18.36 -4.69
C LYS A 256 -9.23 -18.43 -5.86
N GLN A 257 -10.45 -18.91 -5.59
CA GLN A 257 -11.49 -19.01 -6.61
C GLN A 257 -11.86 -17.64 -7.16
N TYR A 258 -12.04 -16.64 -6.29
CA TYR A 258 -12.30 -15.27 -6.71
C TYR A 258 -11.20 -14.72 -7.63
N CYS A 259 -9.92 -15.01 -7.33
CA CYS A 259 -8.81 -14.60 -8.20
C CYS A 259 -8.90 -15.25 -9.59
N ILE A 260 -9.27 -16.53 -9.67
CA ILE A 260 -9.47 -17.25 -10.94
C ILE A 260 -10.63 -16.62 -11.72
N ASP A 261 -11.79 -16.46 -11.09
CA ASP A 261 -13.02 -15.96 -11.70
C ASP A 261 -12.87 -14.53 -12.26
N ASN A 262 -12.00 -13.73 -11.65
CA ASN A 262 -11.75 -12.33 -12.04
C ASN A 262 -10.41 -12.11 -12.76
N ASN A 263 -9.72 -13.18 -13.16
CA ASN A 263 -8.40 -13.11 -13.81
C ASN A 263 -7.38 -12.26 -13.03
N LEU A 264 -7.35 -12.42 -11.70
CA LEU A 264 -6.46 -11.71 -10.80
C LEU A 264 -5.34 -12.63 -10.28
N SER A 265 -4.15 -12.08 -10.09
CA SER A 265 -3.04 -12.80 -9.47
C SER A 265 -3.30 -13.04 -7.99
N TYR A 266 -3.25 -14.30 -7.55
CA TYR A 266 -3.25 -14.64 -6.14
C TYR A 266 -1.90 -14.28 -5.50
N LYS A 267 -1.91 -13.43 -4.46
CA LYS A 267 -0.70 -12.92 -3.76
C LYS A 267 -0.72 -13.37 -2.30
N PRO A 268 -0.07 -14.51 -1.94
CA PRO A 268 -0.09 -15.06 -0.58
C PRO A 268 0.39 -14.09 0.49
N ASP A 269 1.38 -13.27 0.17
CA ASP A 269 2.00 -12.28 1.09
C ASP A 269 0.98 -11.24 1.58
N ARG A 270 -0.04 -10.91 0.77
CA ARG A 270 -1.10 -9.99 1.17
C ARG A 270 -2.04 -10.57 2.23
N ALA A 271 -2.11 -11.89 2.30
CA ALA A 271 -2.85 -12.64 3.32
C ALA A 271 -1.92 -13.15 4.44
N ALA A 272 -0.66 -12.73 4.49
CA ALA A 272 0.26 -13.06 5.56
C ALA A 272 -0.09 -12.30 6.85
N VAL A 273 0.16 -12.94 8.00
CA VAL A 273 -0.02 -12.40 9.35
C VAL A 273 1.26 -12.65 10.13
N ALA A 274 1.73 -11.65 10.87
CA ALA A 274 2.88 -11.80 11.74
C ALA A 274 2.58 -12.86 12.82
N GLY A 275 3.53 -13.75 13.06
CA GLY A 275 3.34 -14.87 14.02
C GLY A 275 2.69 -16.12 13.42
N TYR A 276 1.97 -16.04 12.30
CA TYR A 276 1.43 -17.22 11.62
C TYR A 276 2.52 -17.92 10.82
N ASN A 277 3.41 -18.63 11.54
CA ASN A 277 4.57 -19.33 10.98
C ASN A 277 4.22 -20.77 10.55
N LYS A 278 5.22 -21.51 10.05
CA LYS A 278 5.07 -22.90 9.60
C LYS A 278 4.58 -23.83 10.71
N ILE A 279 4.97 -23.59 11.97
CA ILE A 279 4.59 -24.40 13.14
C ILE A 279 3.10 -24.24 13.40
N VAL A 280 2.60 -22.99 13.54
CA VAL A 280 1.18 -22.70 13.72
C VAL A 280 0.37 -23.22 12.54
N ALA A 281 0.81 -22.99 11.32
CA ALA A 281 0.14 -23.50 10.12
C ALA A 281 0.07 -25.04 10.09
N GLY A 282 1.08 -25.73 10.65
CA GLY A 282 1.09 -27.19 10.82
C GLY A 282 0.03 -27.67 11.81
N LYS A 283 -0.10 -27.01 12.96
CA LYS A 283 -1.11 -27.32 13.97
C LYS A 283 -2.52 -27.08 13.43
N VAL A 284 -2.74 -25.94 12.76
CA VAL A 284 -4.03 -25.62 12.11
C VAL A 284 -4.39 -26.66 11.04
N ARG A 285 -3.43 -27.15 10.25
CA ARG A 285 -3.67 -28.22 9.28
C ARG A 285 -4.07 -29.55 9.94
N LYS A 286 -3.43 -29.92 11.05
CA LYS A 286 -3.80 -31.13 11.82
C LYS A 286 -5.23 -31.01 12.34
N SER A 287 -5.58 -29.88 12.96
CA SER A 287 -6.95 -29.58 13.41
C SER A 287 -7.97 -29.65 12.27
N LEU A 288 -7.63 -29.13 11.09
CA LEU A 288 -8.50 -29.22 9.92
C LEU A 288 -8.72 -30.68 9.47
N THR A 289 -7.69 -31.54 9.58
CA THR A 289 -7.82 -32.98 9.22
C THR A 289 -8.77 -33.68 10.18
N SER A 290 -8.73 -33.38 11.47
CA SER A 290 -9.67 -33.89 12.47
C SER A 290 -11.12 -33.45 12.19
N ALA A 291 -11.31 -32.18 11.80
CA ALA A 291 -12.62 -31.62 11.47
C ALA A 291 -13.25 -32.19 10.16
N LYS A 292 -12.42 -32.69 9.23
CA LYS A 292 -12.91 -33.22 7.93
C LYS A 292 -13.81 -34.45 8.06
N ASN A 293 -13.77 -35.14 9.20
CA ASN A 293 -14.62 -36.30 9.46
C ASN A 293 -16.05 -35.90 9.89
N ASN A 294 -16.32 -34.60 10.08
CA ASN A 294 -17.64 -34.12 10.49
C ASN A 294 -18.31 -33.36 9.33
N ASP A 295 -19.55 -33.70 9.03
CA ASP A 295 -20.41 -33.25 7.90
C ASP A 295 -20.67 -31.73 7.83
N ILE A 296 -20.04 -30.92 8.70
CA ILE A 296 -20.20 -29.46 8.81
C ILE A 296 -19.66 -28.70 7.56
N LEU A 297 -18.75 -29.32 6.82
CA LEU A 297 -18.10 -28.69 5.64
C LEU A 297 -19.02 -28.49 4.43
N LYS A 298 -20.11 -29.24 4.31
CA LYS A 298 -20.98 -29.19 3.11
C LYS A 298 -22.05 -28.10 3.16
N ALA A 299 -22.58 -27.78 4.33
CA ALA A 299 -23.71 -26.84 4.46
C ALA A 299 -23.29 -25.35 4.40
N GLU A 300 -22.10 -25.03 4.87
CA GLU A 300 -21.66 -23.63 5.00
C GLU A 300 -20.98 -23.05 3.73
N ASN A 301 -20.47 -23.90 2.81
CA ASN A 301 -19.81 -23.44 1.59
C ASN A 301 -20.72 -22.72 0.58
N GLN A 302 -22.02 -23.00 0.62
CA GLN A 302 -22.98 -22.39 -0.32
C GLN A 302 -23.48 -21.02 0.12
N SER A 303 -23.56 -20.74 1.44
CA SER A 303 -24.14 -19.48 1.93
C SER A 303 -23.22 -18.24 1.80
N ASP A 304 -21.90 -18.39 1.96
CA ASP A 304 -20.97 -17.25 1.97
C ASP A 304 -20.60 -16.76 0.57
N LEU A 305 -20.53 -17.65 -0.42
CA LEU A 305 -20.34 -17.26 -1.83
C LEU A 305 -21.57 -16.53 -2.38
N GLY A 306 -22.78 -16.96 -1.94
CA GLY A 306 -24.04 -16.31 -2.29
C GLY A 306 -24.14 -14.89 -1.71
N ALA A 307 -23.83 -14.74 -0.42
CA ALA A 307 -23.86 -13.44 0.25
C ALA A 307 -22.82 -12.42 -0.29
N LEU A 308 -21.64 -12.92 -0.71
CA LEU A 308 -20.61 -12.06 -1.31
C LEU A 308 -21.01 -11.63 -2.73
N LYS A 309 -21.57 -12.56 -3.53
CA LYS A 309 -22.09 -12.23 -4.88
C LYS A 309 -23.24 -11.22 -4.80
N ALA A 310 -24.15 -11.36 -3.85
CA ALA A 310 -25.25 -10.44 -3.64
C ALA A 310 -24.78 -9.02 -3.24
N ARG A 311 -23.76 -8.91 -2.37
CA ARG A 311 -23.17 -7.61 -1.99
C ARG A 311 -22.38 -6.93 -3.11
N LEU A 312 -21.73 -7.71 -3.98
CA LEU A 312 -20.96 -7.15 -5.12
C LEU A 312 -21.88 -6.76 -6.29
N GLN A 313 -23.14 -7.21 -6.29
CA GLN A 313 -24.14 -6.84 -7.31
C GLN A 313 -25.04 -5.67 -6.86
N SER A 314 -25.06 -5.34 -5.54
CA SER A 314 -25.89 -4.25 -5.00
C SER A 314 -25.15 -2.89 -4.89
N ASP A 315 -23.86 -2.85 -5.18
CA ASP A 315 -23.01 -1.65 -5.30
C ASP A 315 -22.66 -1.37 -6.77
#